data_18bf1f49220fcd0d45a0efe347052e99
#
_entry.id   18bf1f49220fcd0d45a0efe347052e99
#
_cell.length_a   1.000
_cell.length_b   1.000
_cell.length_c   1.000
_cell.angle_alpha   90.00
_cell.angle_beta   90.00
_cell.angle_gamma   90.00
#
_symmetry.space_group_name_H-M   'P 1'
#
loop_
_entity.id
_entity.type
_entity.pdbx_description
1 polymer ?
#
loop_
_entity_poly.entity_id
_entity_poly.type
_entity_poly.pdbx_seq_one_letter_code
_entity_poly.pdbx_strand_id
1 'polypeptide(L)'
;VTKANTKEVEVFGILNGFQGLVGATAPHVHLNPGFTIIPELDPSRGGSIIGASRHYVHPDDEQLLAQAARTISRLSIDGLVCVGGDGTLNAIQPLSQILPCVLAPKTIDNDLGMNEQGEAKRWTRPNPEHPDSARLNPRPHAEVEPLNLEGIVNYVTPGYATAVFVAAGGVTRVRTTAESHRRVAIIEVMGRHSGYIALGAAYGQPDIILVPESPVDL
;
A
#
# COMPACT_ATOMS: atom_id res chain seq x y z
N VAL A 1 -1.65 -11.80 15.34
CA VAL A 1 -1.71 -13.21 15.78
C VAL A 1 -1.35 -13.35 17.26
N THR A 2 -0.17 -12.89 17.70
CA THR A 2 0.29 -13.04 19.10
C THR A 2 -0.63 -12.41 20.15
N LYS A 3 -1.53 -11.51 19.76
CA LYS A 3 -2.51 -10.86 20.63
C LYS A 3 -3.95 -11.33 20.42
N ALA A 4 -4.20 -12.19 19.44
CA ALA A 4 -5.50 -12.77 19.25
C ALA A 4 -5.78 -13.80 20.37
N ASN A 5 -7.04 -13.90 20.81
CA ASN A 5 -7.43 -14.97 21.72
C ASN A 5 -7.48 -16.30 20.96
N THR A 6 -6.36 -16.99 20.89
CA THR A 6 -6.20 -18.23 20.12
C THR A 6 -7.00 -19.42 20.68
N LYS A 7 -7.71 -19.25 21.79
CA LYS A 7 -8.68 -20.25 22.31
C LYS A 7 -10.04 -20.12 21.66
N GLU A 8 -10.37 -18.94 21.15
CA GLU A 8 -11.69 -18.60 20.58
C GLU A 8 -11.61 -18.24 19.10
N VAL A 9 -10.43 -17.87 18.59
CA VAL A 9 -10.23 -17.39 17.23
C VAL A 9 -9.18 -18.23 16.52
N GLU A 10 -9.53 -18.81 15.40
CA GLU A 10 -8.62 -19.42 14.45
C GLU A 10 -8.14 -18.39 13.42
N VAL A 11 -6.84 -18.31 13.20
CA VAL A 11 -6.23 -17.34 12.27
C VAL A 11 -5.55 -18.09 11.14
N PHE A 12 -6.03 -17.84 9.92
CA PHE A 12 -5.42 -18.36 8.69
C PHE A 12 -4.65 -17.27 7.96
N GLY A 13 -3.45 -17.59 7.52
CA GLY A 13 -2.69 -16.76 6.61
C GLY A 13 -2.89 -17.25 5.18
N ILE A 14 -3.63 -16.51 4.36
CA ILE A 14 -3.79 -16.83 2.95
C ILE A 14 -2.48 -16.51 2.24
N LEU A 15 -1.90 -17.51 1.57
CA LEU A 15 -0.63 -17.35 0.88
C LEU A 15 -0.81 -16.55 -0.41
N ASN A 16 0.13 -15.65 -0.67
CA ASN A 16 0.14 -14.78 -1.86
C ASN A 16 -1.09 -13.88 -1.99
N GLY A 17 -1.65 -13.42 -0.86
CA GLY A 17 -2.72 -12.41 -0.81
C GLY A 17 -3.96 -12.78 -1.64
N PHE A 18 -4.48 -11.84 -2.44
CA PHE A 18 -5.69 -12.07 -3.24
C PHE A 18 -5.55 -13.20 -4.26
N GLN A 19 -4.37 -13.42 -4.83
CA GLN A 19 -4.14 -14.55 -5.74
C GLN A 19 -4.43 -15.89 -5.06
N GLY A 20 -4.01 -16.03 -3.80
CA GLY A 20 -4.32 -17.22 -3.01
C GLY A 20 -5.80 -17.33 -2.66
N LEU A 21 -6.46 -16.21 -2.36
CA LEU A 21 -7.87 -16.18 -2.01
C LEU A 21 -8.78 -16.63 -3.17
N VAL A 22 -8.47 -16.20 -4.39
CA VAL A 22 -9.23 -16.58 -5.61
C VAL A 22 -8.71 -17.84 -6.28
N GLY A 23 -7.61 -18.39 -5.82
CA GLY A 23 -7.03 -19.61 -6.35
C GLY A 23 -7.88 -20.85 -6.05
N ALA A 24 -7.91 -21.81 -6.96
CA ALA A 24 -8.70 -23.04 -6.81
C ALA A 24 -8.37 -23.82 -5.53
N THR A 25 -7.10 -23.83 -5.12
CA THR A 25 -6.62 -24.55 -3.92
C THR A 25 -6.69 -23.73 -2.65
N ALA A 26 -6.78 -22.39 -2.78
CA ALA A 26 -6.71 -21.44 -1.67
C ALA A 26 -5.58 -21.79 -0.66
N PRO A 27 -4.33 -21.72 -1.07
CA PRO A 27 -3.21 -22.10 -0.22
C PRO A 27 -3.16 -21.20 1.01
N HIS A 28 -3.11 -21.81 2.18
CA HIS A 28 -3.12 -21.10 3.45
C HIS A 28 -2.29 -21.82 4.50
N VAL A 29 -1.94 -21.12 5.55
CA VAL A 29 -1.26 -21.65 6.74
C VAL A 29 -2.04 -21.29 7.98
N HIS A 30 -2.04 -22.16 8.94
CA HIS A 30 -2.63 -21.90 10.26
C HIS A 30 -1.64 -21.07 11.09
N LEU A 31 -2.05 -19.91 11.56
CA LEU A 31 -1.18 -18.99 12.29
C LEU A 31 -1.33 -19.06 13.82
N ASN A 32 -2.23 -19.90 14.32
CA ASN A 32 -2.35 -20.09 15.75
C ASN A 32 -1.14 -20.85 16.32
N PRO A 33 -0.65 -20.50 17.52
CA PRO A 33 0.43 -21.24 18.17
C PRO A 33 0.08 -22.73 18.32
N GLY A 34 1.03 -23.60 17.99
CA GLY A 34 0.86 -25.05 18.08
C GLY A 34 0.41 -25.76 16.79
N PHE A 35 -0.09 -25.04 15.80
CA PHE A 35 -0.47 -25.62 14.49
C PHE A 35 0.60 -25.47 13.41
N THR A 36 1.44 -24.46 13.54
CA THR A 36 2.50 -24.21 12.55
C THR A 36 3.78 -23.84 13.28
N ILE A 37 4.87 -24.48 12.89
CA ILE A 37 6.20 -23.97 13.17
C ILE A 37 6.35 -22.75 12.25
N ILE A 38 5.90 -21.59 12.71
CA ILE A 38 6.21 -20.34 12.05
C ILE A 38 7.69 -20.13 12.28
N PRO A 39 8.53 -20.14 11.21
CA PRO A 39 9.94 -19.77 11.38
C PRO A 39 9.97 -18.44 12.10
N GLU A 40 10.87 -18.30 13.05
CA GLU A 40 11.00 -17.17 13.95
C GLU A 40 10.48 -15.86 13.33
N LEU A 41 9.36 -15.34 13.86
CA LEU A 41 8.82 -14.06 13.47
C LEU A 41 9.81 -12.98 13.88
N ASP A 42 10.75 -12.70 13.00
CA ASP A 42 11.68 -11.60 13.17
C ASP A 42 11.03 -10.32 12.69
N PRO A 43 10.59 -9.43 13.60
CA PRO A 43 9.95 -8.18 13.22
C PRO A 43 10.89 -7.20 12.52
N SER A 44 12.19 -7.45 12.55
CA SER A 44 13.19 -6.65 11.83
C SER A 44 13.35 -7.07 10.37
N ARG A 45 12.84 -8.25 10.01
CA ARG A 45 12.94 -8.79 8.66
C ARG A 45 11.86 -8.19 7.77
N GLY A 46 12.26 -7.62 6.64
CA GLY A 46 11.34 -7.12 5.63
C GLY A 46 10.59 -8.25 4.88
N GLY A 47 9.52 -7.87 4.20
CA GLY A 47 8.68 -8.78 3.42
C GLY A 47 7.54 -9.39 4.23
N SER A 48 6.89 -10.39 3.64
CA SER A 48 5.77 -11.11 4.24
C SER A 48 6.05 -12.61 4.26
N ILE A 49 5.88 -13.25 5.40
CA ILE A 49 6.04 -14.71 5.54
C ILE A 49 4.97 -15.50 4.78
N ILE A 50 3.82 -14.89 4.54
CA ILE A 50 2.73 -15.49 3.75
C ILE A 50 2.76 -15.04 2.28
N GLY A 51 3.77 -14.28 1.89
CA GLY A 51 3.88 -13.75 0.54
C GLY A 51 2.92 -12.60 0.26
N ALA A 52 3.00 -12.09 -0.95
CA ALA A 52 2.13 -11.03 -1.48
C ALA A 52 1.95 -11.24 -2.99
N SER A 53 0.92 -10.64 -3.56
CA SER A 53 0.71 -10.63 -5.01
C SER A 53 0.28 -9.24 -5.49
N ARG A 54 0.48 -9.01 -6.79
CA ARG A 54 -0.08 -7.84 -7.48
C ARG A 54 -1.44 -8.15 -8.11
N HIS A 55 -2.04 -9.28 -7.71
CA HIS A 55 -3.35 -9.66 -8.23
C HIS A 55 -4.40 -8.70 -7.68
N TYR A 56 -5.18 -8.12 -8.57
CA TYR A 56 -6.25 -7.19 -8.25
C TYR A 56 -7.59 -7.86 -8.51
N VAL A 57 -8.48 -7.79 -7.57
CA VAL A 57 -9.87 -8.25 -7.73
C VAL A 57 -10.69 -7.02 -8.11
N HIS A 58 -11.05 -6.93 -9.39
CA HIS A 58 -11.86 -5.80 -9.85
C HIS A 58 -13.29 -5.93 -9.28
N PRO A 59 -13.92 -4.80 -8.87
CA PRO A 59 -15.29 -4.82 -8.34
C PRO A 59 -16.33 -5.43 -9.30
N ASP A 60 -16.08 -5.30 -10.60
CA ASP A 60 -16.99 -5.79 -11.66
C ASP A 60 -16.65 -7.23 -12.10
N ASP A 61 -15.63 -7.87 -11.54
CA ASP A 61 -15.26 -9.24 -11.86
C ASP A 61 -16.04 -10.23 -10.99
N GLU A 62 -17.27 -10.49 -11.41
CA GLU A 62 -18.18 -11.41 -10.71
C GLU A 62 -17.59 -12.82 -10.55
N GLN A 63 -16.75 -13.27 -11.48
CA GLN A 63 -16.16 -14.60 -11.41
C GLN A 63 -15.11 -14.69 -10.30
N LEU A 64 -14.23 -13.71 -10.19
CA LEU A 64 -13.25 -13.64 -9.12
C LEU A 64 -13.91 -13.43 -7.76
N LEU A 65 -14.93 -12.59 -7.68
CA LEU A 65 -15.70 -12.40 -6.44
C LEU A 65 -16.40 -13.69 -6.01
N ALA A 66 -17.01 -14.41 -6.95
CA ALA A 66 -17.63 -15.72 -6.65
C ALA A 66 -16.60 -16.78 -6.22
N GLN A 67 -15.38 -16.75 -6.76
CA GLN A 67 -14.29 -17.61 -6.32
C GLN A 67 -13.82 -17.28 -4.91
N ALA A 68 -13.64 -15.99 -4.61
CA ALA A 68 -13.31 -15.52 -3.26
C ALA A 68 -14.40 -15.96 -2.25
N ALA A 69 -15.67 -15.73 -2.57
CA ALA A 69 -16.78 -16.13 -1.72
C ALA A 69 -16.82 -17.65 -1.46
N ARG A 70 -16.56 -18.46 -2.48
CA ARG A 70 -16.45 -19.94 -2.31
C ARG A 70 -15.30 -20.32 -1.39
N THR A 71 -14.15 -19.65 -1.51
CA THR A 71 -13.00 -19.91 -0.64
C THR A 71 -13.29 -19.52 0.80
N ILE A 72 -13.87 -18.36 1.02
CA ILE A 72 -14.28 -17.85 2.32
C ILE A 72 -15.25 -18.84 2.98
N SER A 73 -16.27 -19.28 2.27
CA SER A 73 -17.25 -20.25 2.77
C SER A 73 -16.63 -21.62 3.06
N ARG A 74 -15.77 -22.13 2.16
CA ARG A 74 -15.09 -23.42 2.32
C ARG A 74 -14.18 -23.47 3.54
N LEU A 75 -13.50 -22.37 3.84
CA LEU A 75 -12.59 -22.24 4.98
C LEU A 75 -13.31 -21.73 6.25
N SER A 76 -14.63 -21.51 6.18
CA SER A 76 -15.42 -20.97 7.30
C SER A 76 -14.82 -19.69 7.87
N ILE A 77 -14.43 -18.76 6.99
CA ILE A 77 -13.83 -17.48 7.38
C ILE A 77 -14.95 -16.51 7.76
N ASP A 78 -14.93 -16.00 8.98
CA ASP A 78 -15.91 -15.04 9.51
C ASP A 78 -15.51 -13.57 9.27
N GLY A 79 -14.24 -13.30 9.00
CA GLY A 79 -13.74 -11.95 8.73
C GLY A 79 -12.35 -11.94 8.11
N LEU A 80 -12.00 -10.84 7.45
CA LEU A 80 -10.70 -10.64 6.80
C LEU A 80 -9.95 -9.47 7.44
N VAL A 81 -8.66 -9.68 7.68
CA VAL A 81 -7.70 -8.61 7.95
C VAL A 81 -6.75 -8.54 6.77
N CYS A 82 -6.81 -7.45 6.02
CA CYS A 82 -5.96 -7.21 4.87
C CYS A 82 -4.90 -6.16 5.21
N VAL A 83 -3.64 -6.48 4.92
CA VAL A 83 -2.52 -5.58 5.16
C VAL A 83 -1.93 -5.15 3.83
N GLY A 84 -1.91 -3.87 3.54
CA GLY A 84 -1.36 -3.37 2.27
C GLY A 84 -1.58 -1.89 2.01
N GLY A 85 -1.27 -1.45 0.81
CA GLY A 85 -1.42 -0.09 0.35
C GLY A 85 -2.69 0.13 -0.46
N ASP A 86 -2.69 1.15 -1.32
CA ASP A 86 -3.81 1.59 -2.16
C ASP A 86 -4.47 0.45 -2.95
N GLY A 87 -3.68 -0.37 -3.65
CA GLY A 87 -4.23 -1.52 -4.39
C GLY A 87 -4.97 -2.53 -3.52
N THR A 88 -4.57 -2.70 -2.26
CA THR A 88 -5.26 -3.58 -1.30
C THR A 88 -6.57 -2.98 -0.83
N LEU A 89 -6.61 -1.66 -0.60
CA LEU A 89 -7.82 -0.91 -0.27
C LEU A 89 -8.91 -1.12 -1.31
N ASN A 90 -8.56 -0.88 -2.57
CA ASN A 90 -9.48 -1.01 -3.68
C ASN A 90 -9.98 -2.45 -3.85
N ALA A 91 -9.10 -3.44 -3.66
CA ALA A 91 -9.45 -4.85 -3.84
C ALA A 91 -10.28 -5.43 -2.69
N ILE A 92 -10.19 -4.88 -1.47
CA ILE A 92 -11.00 -5.36 -0.33
C ILE A 92 -12.43 -4.83 -0.35
N GLN A 93 -12.66 -3.69 -1.00
CA GLN A 93 -13.96 -3.02 -1.01
C GLN A 93 -15.12 -3.95 -1.44
N PRO A 94 -15.05 -4.68 -2.58
CA PRO A 94 -16.12 -5.59 -2.95
C PRO A 94 -16.28 -6.76 -1.98
N LEU A 95 -15.19 -7.22 -1.35
CA LEU A 95 -15.26 -8.30 -0.36
C LEU A 95 -15.89 -7.86 0.95
N SER A 96 -15.80 -6.59 1.31
CA SER A 96 -16.42 -6.04 2.51
C SER A 96 -17.95 -6.09 2.50
N GLN A 97 -18.55 -6.34 1.35
CA GLN A 97 -19.98 -6.56 1.20
C GLN A 97 -20.39 -8.02 1.50
N ILE A 98 -19.44 -8.94 1.49
CA ILE A 98 -19.67 -10.37 1.72
C ILE A 98 -19.43 -10.73 3.17
N LEU A 99 -18.42 -10.14 3.82
CA LEU A 99 -18.06 -10.42 5.20
C LEU A 99 -17.34 -9.21 5.83
N PRO A 100 -17.25 -9.15 7.18
CA PRO A 100 -16.49 -8.11 7.86
C PRO A 100 -15.04 -8.07 7.41
N CYS A 101 -14.59 -6.90 6.97
CA CYS A 101 -13.22 -6.67 6.52
C CYS A 101 -12.57 -5.52 7.29
N VAL A 102 -11.33 -5.73 7.70
CA VAL A 102 -10.48 -4.68 8.30
C VAL A 102 -9.25 -4.50 7.44
N LEU A 103 -8.99 -3.25 7.04
CA LEU A 103 -7.75 -2.89 6.39
C LEU A 103 -6.75 -2.37 7.42
N ALA A 104 -5.56 -2.95 7.42
CA ALA A 104 -4.39 -2.41 8.10
C ALA A 104 -3.50 -1.74 7.03
N PRO A 105 -3.50 -0.41 6.92
CA PRO A 105 -2.75 0.29 5.88
C PRO A 105 -1.26 0.09 6.09
N LYS A 106 -0.55 -0.26 5.03
CA LYS A 106 0.91 -0.43 5.02
C LYS A 106 1.43 -0.11 3.63
N THR A 107 2.11 1.01 3.52
CA THR A 107 2.85 1.44 2.33
C THR A 107 3.96 2.39 2.72
N ILE A 108 5.01 2.45 1.90
CA ILE A 108 6.07 3.46 2.03
C ILE A 108 5.80 4.68 1.13
N ASP A 109 4.83 4.58 0.21
CA ASP A 109 4.62 5.56 -0.85
C ASP A 109 3.90 6.82 -0.35
N ASN A 110 3.29 6.76 0.82
CA ASN A 110 2.53 7.82 1.46
C ASN A 110 1.33 8.29 0.61
N ASP A 111 0.70 7.37 -0.12
CA ASP A 111 -0.31 7.60 -1.14
C ASP A 111 -1.74 7.23 -0.73
N LEU A 112 -1.98 7.02 0.56
CA LEU A 112 -3.30 6.63 1.08
C LEU A 112 -4.22 7.80 1.42
N GLY A 113 -3.82 9.03 1.07
CA GLY A 113 -4.54 10.24 1.44
C GLY A 113 -4.36 10.64 2.90
N MET A 114 -4.90 11.78 3.25
CA MET A 114 -4.78 12.36 4.59
C MET A 114 -5.95 12.02 5.51
N ASN A 115 -6.96 11.32 4.98
CA ASN A 115 -8.21 11.00 5.70
C ASN A 115 -8.89 12.23 6.32
N GLU A 116 -8.92 13.32 5.57
CA GLU A 116 -9.66 14.52 5.94
C GLU A 116 -11.12 14.38 5.49
N GLN A 117 -12.05 14.90 6.27
CA GLN A 117 -13.50 14.80 6.01
C GLN A 117 -13.93 15.34 4.64
N GLY A 118 -13.22 16.30 4.09
CA GLY A 118 -13.47 16.90 2.77
C GLY A 118 -12.69 16.26 1.62
N GLU A 119 -11.82 15.30 1.90
CA GLU A 119 -10.81 14.81 0.95
C GLU A 119 -11.41 14.31 -0.36
N ALA A 120 -12.48 13.54 -0.31
CA ALA A 120 -13.13 13.03 -1.52
C ALA A 120 -13.61 14.12 -2.49
N LYS A 121 -13.94 15.31 -1.97
CA LYS A 121 -14.39 16.46 -2.77
C LYS A 121 -13.23 17.19 -3.47
N ARG A 122 -11.99 16.89 -3.10
CA ARG A 122 -10.78 17.51 -3.67
C ARG A 122 -10.35 16.87 -4.97
N TRP A 123 -10.95 15.72 -5.31
CA TRP A 123 -10.53 14.88 -6.43
C TRP A 123 -11.67 14.73 -7.43
N THR A 124 -11.31 14.64 -8.71
CA THR A 124 -12.22 14.25 -9.78
C THR A 124 -11.80 12.88 -10.30
N ARG A 125 -12.79 12.03 -10.61
CA ARG A 125 -12.48 10.79 -11.32
C ARG A 125 -12.00 11.16 -12.72
N PRO A 126 -10.93 10.50 -13.19
CA PRO A 126 -10.46 10.70 -14.55
C PRO A 126 -11.46 10.14 -15.57
N ASN A 127 -11.25 10.53 -16.83
CA ASN A 127 -12.07 10.07 -17.94
C ASN A 127 -12.01 8.53 -18.06
N PRO A 128 -13.15 7.82 -18.07
CA PRO A 128 -13.21 6.36 -18.15
C PRO A 128 -12.63 5.76 -19.45
N GLU A 129 -12.35 6.57 -20.46
CA GLU A 129 -11.78 6.13 -21.74
C GLU A 129 -10.26 5.90 -21.71
N HIS A 130 -9.58 6.24 -20.63
CA HIS A 130 -8.13 6.03 -20.50
C HIS A 130 -7.81 4.89 -19.52
N PRO A 131 -7.03 3.86 -19.93
CA PRO A 131 -6.66 2.73 -19.07
C PRO A 131 -5.83 3.11 -17.81
N ASP A 132 -5.18 4.26 -17.83
CA ASP A 132 -4.51 4.86 -16.66
C ASP A 132 -5.45 5.70 -15.77
N SER A 133 -6.74 5.62 -16.01
CA SER A 133 -7.78 6.43 -15.37
C SER A 133 -8.08 6.07 -13.91
N ALA A 134 -7.31 5.18 -13.29
CA ALA A 134 -7.37 4.96 -11.84
C ALA A 134 -6.85 6.16 -11.03
N ARG A 135 -6.18 7.12 -11.68
CA ARG A 135 -5.70 8.33 -11.02
C ARG A 135 -6.84 9.32 -10.80
N LEU A 136 -7.05 9.67 -9.57
CA LEU A 136 -7.86 10.84 -9.22
C LEU A 136 -7.07 12.09 -9.57
N ASN A 137 -7.69 13.03 -10.31
CA ASN A 137 -7.09 14.33 -10.58
C ASN A 137 -7.50 15.33 -9.50
N PRO A 138 -6.57 16.15 -8.97
CA PRO A 138 -6.93 17.21 -8.05
C PRO A 138 -7.84 18.22 -8.75
N ARG A 139 -8.86 18.71 -8.04
CA ARG A 139 -9.66 19.83 -8.50
C ARG A 139 -8.85 21.13 -8.41
N PRO A 140 -9.11 22.12 -9.25
CA PRO A 140 -8.50 23.43 -9.14
C PRO A 140 -8.68 24.00 -7.72
N HIS A 141 -7.65 24.62 -7.18
CA HIS A 141 -7.70 25.21 -5.82
C HIS A 141 -8.85 26.16 -5.60
N ALA A 142 -9.29 26.86 -6.64
CA ALA A 142 -10.42 27.80 -6.57
C ALA A 142 -11.78 27.12 -6.33
N GLU A 143 -11.88 25.81 -6.57
CA GLU A 143 -13.13 25.03 -6.44
C GLU A 143 -13.18 24.21 -5.15
N VAL A 144 -12.13 24.26 -4.34
CA VAL A 144 -11.98 23.41 -3.16
C VAL A 144 -11.81 24.26 -1.91
N GLU A 145 -12.53 23.92 -0.85
CA GLU A 145 -12.34 24.55 0.46
C GLU A 145 -10.88 24.39 0.96
N PRO A 146 -10.37 25.37 1.71
CA PRO A 146 -9.05 25.25 2.34
C PRO A 146 -8.92 23.96 3.15
N LEU A 147 -7.71 23.38 3.15
CA LEU A 147 -7.43 22.16 3.90
C LEU A 147 -7.57 22.42 5.41
N ASN A 148 -8.44 21.66 6.06
CA ASN A 148 -8.54 21.68 7.52
C ASN A 148 -7.47 20.80 8.14
N LEU A 149 -6.37 21.39 8.56
CA LEU A 149 -5.25 20.65 9.15
C LEU A 149 -5.59 19.98 10.48
N GLU A 150 -6.57 20.49 11.22
CA GLU A 150 -7.01 19.90 12.49
C GLU A 150 -7.84 18.64 12.28
N GLY A 151 -8.46 18.49 11.12
CA GLY A 151 -9.26 17.33 10.74
C GLY A 151 -8.46 16.18 10.10
N ILE A 152 -7.15 16.34 9.92
CA ILE A 152 -6.31 15.31 9.31
C ILE A 152 -6.04 14.19 10.31
N VAL A 153 -6.41 12.96 9.95
CA VAL A 153 -6.22 11.77 10.79
C VAL A 153 -4.92 11.04 10.47
N ASN A 154 -4.47 11.10 9.22
CA ASN A 154 -3.28 10.36 8.77
C ASN A 154 -2.34 11.27 7.98
N TYR A 155 -1.22 11.65 8.60
CA TYR A 155 -0.19 12.46 7.97
C TYR A 155 0.87 11.63 7.25
N VAL A 156 1.12 10.44 7.75
CA VAL A 156 2.25 9.60 7.34
C VAL A 156 1.84 8.13 7.34
N THR A 157 2.09 7.46 6.23
CA THR A 157 1.86 6.01 6.16
C THR A 157 2.97 5.23 6.86
N PRO A 158 2.67 4.04 7.43
CA PRO A 158 3.68 3.19 8.04
C PRO A 158 4.79 2.83 7.07
N GLY A 159 6.03 3.07 7.46
CA GLY A 159 7.23 2.79 6.66
C GLY A 159 7.75 3.97 5.84
N TYR A 160 6.95 5.02 5.59
CA TYR A 160 7.38 6.19 4.83
C TYR A 160 8.61 6.88 5.45
N ALA A 161 8.56 7.20 6.74
CA ALA A 161 9.66 7.86 7.42
C ALA A 161 10.97 7.04 7.34
N THR A 162 10.88 5.72 7.50
CA THR A 162 12.03 4.82 7.34
C THR A 162 12.57 4.84 5.91
N ALA A 163 11.68 4.80 4.92
CA ALA A 163 12.06 4.85 3.51
C ALA A 163 12.78 6.17 3.17
N VAL A 164 12.28 7.30 3.65
CA VAL A 164 12.92 8.63 3.50
C VAL A 164 14.29 8.65 4.13
N PHE A 165 14.43 8.14 5.36
CA PHE A 165 15.71 8.10 6.05
C PHE A 165 16.76 7.29 5.28
N VAL A 166 16.36 6.12 4.79
CA VAL A 166 17.25 5.25 3.99
C VAL A 166 17.62 5.91 2.66
N ALA A 167 16.64 6.49 1.96
CA ALA A 167 16.86 7.18 0.70
C ALA A 167 17.80 8.38 0.86
N ALA A 168 17.55 9.24 1.85
CA ALA A 168 18.40 10.41 2.13
C ALA A 168 19.85 10.02 2.46
N GLY A 169 20.03 8.97 3.28
CA GLY A 169 21.37 8.44 3.57
C GLY A 169 22.06 7.87 2.32
N GLY A 170 21.32 7.27 1.40
CA GLY A 170 21.81 6.83 0.09
C GLY A 170 22.26 8.00 -0.77
N VAL A 171 21.41 9.04 -0.89
CA VAL A 171 21.71 10.27 -1.65
C VAL A 171 22.98 10.93 -1.15
N THR A 172 23.12 11.13 0.16
CA THR A 172 24.32 11.74 0.77
C THR A 172 25.60 11.00 0.38
N ARG A 173 25.59 9.66 0.43
CA ARG A 173 26.77 8.85 0.06
C ARG A 173 27.11 8.92 -1.42
N VAL A 174 26.09 8.84 -2.28
CA VAL A 174 26.29 8.89 -3.74
C VAL A 174 26.74 10.28 -4.16
N ARG A 175 26.17 11.34 -3.56
CA ARG A 175 26.51 12.72 -3.86
C ARG A 175 28.01 12.99 -3.69
N THR A 176 28.59 12.65 -2.55
CA THR A 176 30.02 12.88 -2.30
C THR A 176 30.93 12.15 -3.30
N THR A 177 30.51 10.95 -3.72
CA THR A 177 31.23 10.18 -4.73
C THR A 177 31.08 10.83 -6.12
N ALA A 178 29.89 11.27 -6.49
CA ALA A 178 29.62 11.93 -7.76
C ALA A 178 30.42 13.23 -7.89
N GLU A 179 30.43 14.05 -6.83
CA GLU A 179 31.25 15.28 -6.75
C GLU A 179 32.74 14.98 -6.96
N SER A 180 33.29 14.02 -6.22
CA SER A 180 34.72 13.67 -6.30
C SER A 180 35.14 13.22 -7.71
N HIS A 181 34.26 12.51 -8.39
CA HIS A 181 34.48 11.96 -9.72
C HIS A 181 33.93 12.85 -10.85
N ARG A 182 33.36 14.02 -10.54
CA ARG A 182 32.71 14.93 -11.50
C ARG A 182 31.70 14.21 -12.40
N ARG A 183 30.82 13.47 -11.78
CA ARG A 183 29.79 12.66 -12.44
C ARG A 183 28.37 13.13 -12.06
N VAL A 184 27.45 12.94 -12.97
CA VAL A 184 26.02 12.99 -12.65
C VAL A 184 25.60 11.64 -12.12
N ALA A 185 24.91 11.64 -10.98
CA ALA A 185 24.31 10.46 -10.40
C ALA A 185 22.79 10.57 -10.49
N ILE A 186 22.14 9.57 -11.06
CA ILE A 186 20.67 9.46 -11.09
C ILE A 186 20.28 8.40 -10.07
N ILE A 187 19.45 8.79 -9.10
CA ILE A 187 18.99 7.91 -8.03
C ILE A 187 17.49 7.75 -8.17
N GLU A 188 17.07 6.55 -8.49
CA GLU A 188 15.67 6.18 -8.52
C GLU A 188 15.21 5.69 -7.14
N VAL A 189 14.09 6.21 -6.67
CA VAL A 189 13.42 5.77 -5.43
C VAL A 189 12.04 5.25 -5.74
N MET A 190 11.49 4.42 -4.84
CA MET A 190 10.13 3.93 -4.96
C MET A 190 9.11 5.06 -4.77
N GLY A 191 7.85 4.79 -5.14
CA GLY A 191 6.73 5.71 -5.00
C GLY A 191 5.76 5.59 -6.16
N ARG A 192 6.16 5.00 -7.28
CA ARG A 192 5.36 4.81 -8.50
C ARG A 192 4.76 6.13 -8.99
N HIS A 193 3.59 6.51 -8.48
CA HIS A 193 2.84 7.71 -8.83
C HIS A 193 2.90 8.78 -7.73
N SER A 194 3.64 8.52 -6.67
CA SER A 194 3.78 9.38 -5.51
C SER A 194 5.24 9.82 -5.35
N GLY A 195 5.49 11.12 -5.39
CA GLY A 195 6.81 11.72 -5.25
C GLY A 195 7.26 11.94 -3.81
N TYR A 196 6.50 11.49 -2.82
CA TYR A 196 6.79 11.79 -1.41
C TYR A 196 8.17 11.29 -0.95
N ILE A 197 8.59 10.08 -1.36
CA ILE A 197 9.92 9.56 -0.99
C ILE A 197 11.02 10.39 -1.66
N ALA A 198 10.83 10.74 -2.94
CA ALA A 198 11.79 11.60 -3.65
C ALA A 198 11.91 12.97 -2.98
N LEU A 199 10.79 13.60 -2.63
CA LEU A 199 10.78 14.86 -1.87
C LEU A 199 11.44 14.72 -0.51
N GLY A 200 11.13 13.63 0.22
CA GLY A 200 11.77 13.33 1.50
C GLY A 200 13.29 13.14 1.39
N ALA A 201 13.77 12.61 0.27
CA ALA A 201 15.19 12.45 0.00
C ALA A 201 15.97 13.80 -0.11
N ALA A 202 15.24 14.96 -0.12
CA ALA A 202 15.83 16.29 -0.01
C ALA A 202 16.74 16.45 1.22
N TYR A 203 16.50 15.71 2.29
CA TYR A 203 17.42 15.67 3.44
C TYR A 203 18.83 15.19 3.09
N GLY A 204 19.02 14.44 2.00
CA GLY A 204 20.30 14.05 1.44
C GLY A 204 20.94 15.13 0.56
N GLN A 205 20.28 16.27 0.36
CA GLN A 205 20.70 17.43 -0.43
C GLN A 205 21.05 17.09 -1.90
N PRO A 206 20.14 16.44 -2.66
CA PRO A 206 20.33 16.31 -4.11
C PRO A 206 20.22 17.68 -4.79
N ASP A 207 20.85 17.82 -5.95
CA ASP A 207 20.80 19.07 -6.72
C ASP A 207 19.43 19.26 -7.40
N ILE A 208 18.81 18.15 -7.83
CA ILE A 208 17.50 18.13 -8.52
C ILE A 208 16.66 17.01 -7.96
N ILE A 209 15.36 17.28 -7.77
CA ILE A 209 14.37 16.29 -7.40
C ILE A 209 13.28 16.29 -8.46
N LEU A 210 13.02 15.11 -9.03
CA LEU A 210 11.96 14.90 -10.01
C LEU A 210 10.86 14.07 -9.35
N VAL A 211 9.62 14.50 -9.51
CA VAL A 211 8.43 13.84 -8.93
C VAL A 211 7.40 13.57 -10.03
N PRO A 212 6.65 12.46 -9.95
CA PRO A 212 5.68 12.09 -10.97
C PRO A 212 4.49 13.04 -11.07
N GLU A 213 4.23 13.83 -10.03
CA GLU A 213 3.13 14.81 -9.98
C GLU A 213 3.41 16.07 -10.79
N SER A 214 4.68 16.35 -11.07
CA SER A 214 5.10 17.53 -11.84
C SER A 214 5.63 17.10 -13.19
N PRO A 215 5.09 17.60 -14.31
CA PRO A 215 5.67 17.35 -15.62
C PRO A 215 7.06 17.96 -15.69
N VAL A 216 8.00 17.20 -16.22
CA VAL A 216 9.39 17.66 -16.48
C VAL A 216 9.48 17.93 -17.97
N ASP A 217 9.77 19.19 -18.33
CA ASP A 217 10.14 19.58 -19.67
C ASP A 217 11.68 19.42 -19.77
N LEU A 218 12.13 18.41 -20.52
CA LEU A 218 13.53 18.03 -20.68
C LEU A 218 14.10 18.59 -21.97
#